data_3446f74fe099dd7369a2b50b9a25ebdb
#
_entry.id   3446f74fe099dd7369a2b50b9a25ebdb
#
_cell.length_a   1.000
_cell.length_b   1.000
_cell.length_c   1.000
_cell.angle_alpha   90.00
_cell.angle_beta   90.00
_cell.angle_gamma   90.00
#
_symmetry.space_group_name_H-M   'P 1'
#
loop_
_entity.id
_entity.type
_entity.pdbx_description
1 polymer ?
#
loop_
_entity_poly.entity_id
_entity_poly.type
_entity_poly.pdbx_seq_one_letter_code
_entity_poly.pdbx_strand_id
1 'polypeptide(L)'
;MAFKKVMKKIYLLVLIMLLFSSCAKNIENPKNHDEKLGGSNHGLYMVSNDSGLLNNLYAGTENGCYELLSGLGFHSNVIYTDYQSRSKIFLSSDAASDHMSDSSTSYISDTYSMVKPVATKNKLLVFDTGSGSIMVKKYGEMALSKIISMDFNGENKNKFYTFAANEWMHDTSGVACDKEDNLYFIESYLDEEGYSEKKNIVTVNINTGEKTELLTLDNTDRYFIIGAYSDELVLKKATVPDRSKPFYQQLDSQKIEIILLNVDTLKTEKITEFGKEEKSVLCHDNMLYTLNAGNGNINALNLSTGEEEVVYTIKDSTVNGVKYDSFSLRYDFYDGHILLEGIKSDGYKDCLAVDVNEKTITKLELYFDDNFCGIFAENSEYFYVQTGKFTYKIEIPDPAGNTYTGDIPMMKMSLIKKADYWNNIPNFIEITDYAYGS
;
A
#
# COMPACT_ATOMS: atom_id res chain seq x y z
N MET A 1 0.35 -57.11 -5.37
CA MET A 1 -0.29 -55.93 -5.99
C MET A 1 -0.28 -54.69 -5.08
N ALA A 2 -0.40 -54.83 -3.76
CA ALA A 2 -0.40 -53.74 -2.78
C ALA A 2 0.91 -52.96 -2.71
N PHE A 3 2.07 -53.61 -2.76
CA PHE A 3 3.39 -52.97 -2.65
C PHE A 3 3.71 -51.99 -3.78
N LYS A 4 3.28 -52.26 -5.02
CA LYS A 4 3.45 -51.33 -6.15
C LYS A 4 2.61 -50.05 -6.03
N LYS A 5 1.44 -50.13 -5.32
CA LYS A 5 0.60 -48.95 -5.09
C LYS A 5 1.16 -48.05 -4.01
N VAL A 6 1.80 -48.62 -2.98
CA VAL A 6 2.44 -47.85 -1.92
C VAL A 6 3.69 -47.14 -2.44
N MET A 7 4.53 -47.85 -3.21
CA MET A 7 5.71 -47.25 -3.83
C MET A 7 5.38 -46.10 -4.80
N LYS A 8 4.28 -46.19 -5.57
CA LYS A 8 3.84 -45.06 -6.43
C LYS A 8 3.38 -43.84 -5.61
N LYS A 9 2.74 -44.04 -4.47
CA LYS A 9 2.36 -42.91 -3.59
C LYS A 9 3.56 -42.26 -2.93
N ILE A 10 4.55 -43.05 -2.51
CA ILE A 10 5.80 -42.54 -1.94
C ILE A 10 6.62 -41.76 -3.01
N TYR A 11 6.69 -42.28 -4.24
CA TYR A 11 7.35 -41.55 -5.36
C TYR A 11 6.66 -40.24 -5.71
N LEU A 12 5.32 -40.21 -5.67
CA LEU A 12 4.54 -39.00 -5.92
C LEU A 12 4.75 -37.99 -4.80
N LEU A 13 4.78 -38.41 -3.54
CA LEU A 13 5.06 -37.55 -2.38
C LEU A 13 6.48 -36.96 -2.42
N VAL A 14 7.49 -37.76 -2.77
CA VAL A 14 8.87 -37.31 -2.90
C VAL A 14 9.03 -36.34 -4.09
N LEU A 15 8.31 -36.59 -5.19
CA LEU A 15 8.31 -35.67 -6.34
C LEU A 15 7.66 -34.32 -6.00
N ILE A 16 6.56 -34.34 -5.24
CA ILE A 16 5.92 -33.13 -4.73
C ILE A 16 6.85 -32.39 -3.77
N MET A 17 7.49 -33.06 -2.82
CA MET A 17 8.48 -32.43 -1.92
C MET A 17 9.68 -31.83 -2.66
N LEU A 18 10.14 -32.45 -3.74
CA LEU A 18 11.23 -31.91 -4.58
C LEU A 18 10.80 -30.69 -5.38
N LEU A 19 9.54 -30.59 -5.77
CA LEU A 19 8.99 -29.40 -6.43
C LEU A 19 8.85 -28.22 -5.46
N PHE A 20 8.47 -28.47 -4.20
CA PHE A 20 8.37 -27.40 -3.18
C PHE A 20 9.72 -26.97 -2.60
N SER A 21 10.75 -27.85 -2.56
CA SER A 21 12.09 -27.47 -2.11
C SER A 21 12.84 -26.61 -3.12
N SER A 22 12.41 -26.50 -4.39
CA SER A 22 13.01 -25.61 -5.39
C SER A 22 12.50 -24.17 -5.30
N CYS A 23 11.30 -23.94 -4.75
CA CYS A 23 10.75 -22.59 -4.60
C CYS A 23 11.39 -21.76 -3.48
N ALA A 24 12.04 -22.39 -2.49
CA ALA A 24 12.64 -21.67 -1.36
C ALA A 24 14.09 -21.18 -1.61
N LYS A 25 14.70 -21.47 -2.75
CA LYS A 25 16.15 -21.27 -2.91
C LYS A 25 16.60 -20.06 -3.70
N ASN A 26 15.73 -19.32 -4.38
CA ASN A 26 16.12 -18.12 -5.13
C ASN A 26 15.02 -17.05 -5.10
N ILE A 27 14.72 -16.49 -3.94
CA ILE A 27 14.14 -15.16 -3.90
C ILE A 27 15.31 -14.21 -4.08
N GLU A 28 15.65 -13.89 -5.31
CA GLU A 28 16.55 -12.78 -5.60
C GLU A 28 15.84 -11.49 -5.18
N ASN A 29 16.60 -10.63 -4.49
CA ASN A 29 16.13 -9.29 -4.10
C ASN A 29 15.52 -8.56 -5.32
N PRO A 30 14.49 -7.75 -5.14
CA PRO A 30 13.90 -6.97 -6.21
C PRO A 30 14.99 -6.20 -6.94
N LYS A 31 15.02 -6.32 -8.28
CA LYS A 31 15.96 -5.57 -9.10
C LYS A 31 15.67 -4.08 -8.93
N ASN A 32 16.71 -3.35 -8.58
CA ASN A 32 16.69 -1.91 -8.37
C ASN A 32 16.08 -1.16 -9.55
N HIS A 33 15.01 -0.42 -9.32
CA HIS A 33 14.58 0.68 -10.19
C HIS A 33 15.50 1.92 -10.10
N ASP A 34 16.61 1.85 -9.31
CA ASP A 34 17.40 2.99 -8.88
C ASP A 34 18.53 3.41 -9.82
N GLU A 35 18.63 2.93 -11.06
CA GLU A 35 19.80 3.29 -11.91
C GLU A 35 19.82 4.74 -12.45
N LYS A 36 18.88 5.64 -12.04
CA LYS A 36 18.85 7.03 -12.56
C LYS A 36 18.77 8.16 -11.55
N LEU A 37 18.74 7.90 -10.25
CA LEU A 37 18.74 8.97 -9.26
C LEU A 37 20.17 9.25 -8.79
N GLY A 38 20.70 10.39 -9.21
CA GLY A 38 22.07 10.79 -8.91
C GLY A 38 22.28 11.04 -7.42
N GLY A 39 23.24 10.32 -6.87
CA GLY A 39 24.11 10.81 -5.81
C GLY A 39 23.53 11.22 -4.48
N SER A 40 22.33 10.78 -4.08
CA SER A 40 21.83 11.07 -2.74
C SER A 40 22.48 10.15 -1.70
N ASN A 41 22.70 10.68 -0.51
CA ASN A 41 23.26 9.90 0.59
C ASN A 41 22.24 8.88 1.14
N HIS A 42 20.94 9.19 1.22
CA HIS A 42 19.90 8.31 1.78
C HIS A 42 19.17 7.47 0.72
N GLY A 43 18.84 8.03 -0.44
CA GLY A 43 18.11 7.33 -1.50
C GLY A 43 16.71 6.94 -1.05
N LEU A 44 15.96 7.91 -0.54
CA LEU A 44 14.58 7.75 -0.09
C LEU A 44 13.66 7.26 -1.20
N TYR A 45 12.74 6.38 -0.85
CA TYR A 45 11.68 5.89 -1.73
C TYR A 45 10.42 5.57 -0.93
N MET A 46 9.26 5.67 -1.58
CA MET A 46 7.99 5.27 -0.95
C MET A 46 7.89 3.76 -0.85
N VAL A 47 7.39 3.26 0.29
CA VAL A 47 7.10 1.83 0.51
C VAL A 47 5.61 1.56 0.71
N SER A 48 4.82 2.58 0.93
CA SER A 48 3.36 2.54 0.83
C SER A 48 2.92 3.39 -0.36
N ASN A 49 1.66 3.23 -0.79
CA ASN A 49 1.10 4.16 -1.75
C ASN A 49 0.91 5.56 -1.13
N ASP A 50 0.77 6.59 -1.95
CA ASP A 50 0.59 7.98 -1.53
C ASP A 50 -0.80 8.28 -0.93
N SER A 51 -1.76 7.37 -1.07
CA SER A 51 -3.05 7.41 -0.36
C SER A 51 -2.94 6.98 1.11
N GLY A 52 -1.74 6.60 1.55
CA GLY A 52 -1.41 6.23 2.91
C GLY A 52 -1.45 4.74 3.19
N LEU A 53 -0.87 4.37 4.30
CA LEU A 53 -0.74 2.99 4.76
C LEU A 53 -2.10 2.29 4.92
N LEU A 54 -3.16 3.03 5.29
CA LEU A 54 -4.51 2.48 5.47
C LEU A 54 -5.01 1.72 4.23
N ASN A 55 -4.65 2.18 3.03
CA ASN A 55 -5.06 1.58 1.76
C ASN A 55 -4.09 0.51 1.24
N ASN A 56 -3.00 0.24 1.95
CA ASN A 56 -2.02 -0.78 1.57
C ASN A 56 -2.55 -2.17 1.92
N LEU A 57 -3.28 -2.79 1.01
CA LEU A 57 -3.84 -4.14 1.19
C LEU A 57 -2.86 -5.22 0.75
N TYR A 58 -1.95 -4.88 -0.14
CA TYR A 58 -0.99 -5.77 -0.77
C TYR A 58 0.40 -5.14 -0.79
N ALA A 59 1.43 -5.97 -0.65
CA ALA A 59 2.82 -5.57 -0.82
C ALA A 59 3.41 -6.31 -2.02
N GLY A 60 3.55 -5.61 -3.14
CA GLY A 60 4.10 -6.16 -4.37
C GLY A 60 5.63 -6.23 -4.35
N THR A 61 6.17 -7.24 -5.02
CA THR A 61 7.59 -7.41 -5.34
C THR A 61 7.73 -7.90 -6.78
N GLU A 62 8.93 -7.96 -7.31
CA GLU A 62 9.16 -8.49 -8.67
C GLU A 62 8.67 -9.94 -8.83
N ASN A 63 8.76 -10.76 -7.78
CA ASN A 63 8.46 -12.19 -7.85
C ASN A 63 7.03 -12.55 -7.41
N GLY A 64 6.34 -11.66 -6.71
CA GLY A 64 5.02 -11.95 -6.17
C GLY A 64 4.45 -10.86 -5.28
N CYS A 65 3.36 -11.18 -4.61
CA CYS A 65 2.61 -10.24 -3.81
C CYS A 65 2.25 -10.84 -2.45
N TYR A 66 2.38 -10.04 -1.40
CA TYR A 66 2.03 -10.41 -0.04
C TYR A 66 0.73 -9.74 0.36
N GLU A 67 -0.12 -10.50 1.06
CA GLU A 67 -1.33 -10.01 1.71
C GLU A 67 -1.41 -10.58 3.13
N LEU A 68 -2.25 -9.99 3.96
CA LEU A 68 -2.43 -10.41 5.35
C LEU A 68 -3.87 -10.86 5.58
N LEU A 69 -4.03 -12.10 6.05
CA LEU A 69 -5.27 -12.60 6.60
C LEU A 69 -5.27 -12.32 8.10
N SER A 70 -6.04 -11.31 8.51
CA SER A 70 -6.23 -11.02 9.93
C SER A 70 -7.23 -11.98 10.54
N GLY A 71 -6.80 -12.76 11.51
CA GLY A 71 -7.65 -13.66 12.27
C GLY A 71 -8.44 -12.92 13.35
N LEU A 72 -9.55 -13.53 13.82
CA LEU A 72 -10.34 -13.01 14.92
C LEU A 72 -9.76 -13.35 16.32
N GLY A 73 -8.57 -13.93 16.35
CA GLY A 73 -7.91 -14.43 17.55
C GLY A 73 -6.64 -13.70 17.95
N PHE A 74 -6.48 -12.42 17.63
CA PHE A 74 -5.25 -11.66 17.89
C PHE A 74 -4.01 -12.22 17.19
N HIS A 75 -4.20 -12.71 15.98
CA HIS A 75 -3.12 -13.16 15.11
C HIS A 75 -3.43 -12.83 13.65
N SER A 76 -2.42 -12.90 12.83
CA SER A 76 -2.54 -12.74 11.39
C SER A 76 -1.68 -13.78 10.68
N ASN A 77 -2.02 -14.08 9.44
CA ASN A 77 -1.20 -14.93 8.59
C ASN A 77 -0.77 -14.15 7.34
N VAL A 78 0.49 -14.33 6.96
CA VAL A 78 1.02 -13.83 5.70
C VAL A 78 0.65 -14.83 4.60
N ILE A 79 0.05 -14.33 3.55
CA ILE A 79 -0.26 -15.07 2.34
C ILE A 79 0.63 -14.50 1.22
N TYR A 80 1.16 -15.39 0.40
CA TYR A 80 2.02 -15.04 -0.71
C TYR A 80 1.45 -15.58 -2.02
N THR A 81 1.34 -14.69 -3.01
CA THR A 81 1.04 -15.07 -4.39
C THR A 81 2.32 -15.04 -5.20
N ASP A 82 2.76 -16.20 -5.66
CA ASP A 82 3.91 -16.35 -6.55
C ASP A 82 3.49 -16.16 -8.01
N TYR A 83 4.11 -15.20 -8.71
CA TYR A 83 3.72 -14.86 -10.08
C TYR A 83 4.19 -15.90 -11.08
N GLN A 84 5.30 -16.61 -10.82
CA GLN A 84 5.82 -17.62 -11.72
C GLN A 84 4.99 -18.90 -11.69
N SER A 85 4.71 -19.42 -10.49
CA SER A 85 3.88 -20.63 -10.32
C SER A 85 2.39 -20.33 -10.43
N ARG A 86 1.97 -19.06 -10.36
CA ARG A 86 0.57 -18.60 -10.34
C ARG A 86 -0.22 -19.24 -9.20
N SER A 87 0.39 -19.30 -8.04
CA SER A 87 -0.21 -19.92 -6.87
C SER A 87 -0.23 -18.96 -5.69
N LYS A 88 -1.32 -18.99 -4.94
CA LYS A 88 -1.51 -18.27 -3.69
C LYS A 88 -1.49 -19.28 -2.53
N ILE A 89 -0.58 -19.08 -1.60
CA ILE A 89 -0.34 -20.00 -0.47
C ILE A 89 -0.13 -19.22 0.82
N PHE A 90 -0.29 -19.87 1.97
CA PHE A 90 0.29 -19.35 3.20
C PHE A 90 1.81 -19.33 3.09
N LEU A 91 2.43 -18.24 3.53
CA LEU A 91 3.90 -18.07 3.50
C LEU A 91 4.54 -18.98 4.56
N SER A 92 4.56 -20.28 4.30
CA SER A 92 5.11 -21.27 5.20
C SER A 92 6.09 -22.19 4.49
N SER A 93 7.22 -22.43 5.15
CA SER A 93 8.20 -23.44 4.70
C SER A 93 7.74 -24.88 5.00
N ASP A 94 6.76 -25.04 5.86
CA ASP A 94 6.15 -26.35 6.21
C ASP A 94 4.73 -26.44 5.65
N ALA A 95 4.58 -27.24 4.59
CA ALA A 95 3.28 -27.49 3.96
C ALA A 95 2.31 -28.32 4.85
N ALA A 96 2.78 -28.91 5.95
CA ALA A 96 1.95 -29.62 6.89
C ALA A 96 1.54 -28.78 8.11
N SER A 97 1.98 -27.52 8.15
CA SER A 97 1.61 -26.57 9.21
C SER A 97 0.12 -26.27 9.18
N ASP A 98 -0.48 -26.18 10.37
CA ASP A 98 -1.86 -25.70 10.55
C ASP A 98 -2.00 -24.17 10.46
N HIS A 99 -0.88 -23.45 10.34
CA HIS A 99 -0.80 -21.98 10.31
C HIS A 99 -1.42 -21.27 11.52
N MET A 100 -1.51 -21.96 12.67
CA MET A 100 -2.17 -21.47 13.88
C MET A 100 -1.21 -21.23 15.05
N SER A 101 0.10 -21.30 14.81
CA SER A 101 1.12 -21.12 15.84
C SER A 101 2.43 -20.58 15.28
N ASP A 102 3.32 -20.12 16.16
CA ASP A 102 4.64 -19.59 15.82
C ASP A 102 5.59 -20.62 15.15
N SER A 103 5.20 -21.89 15.07
CA SER A 103 5.91 -22.89 14.29
C SER A 103 5.77 -22.67 12.78
N SER A 104 4.74 -21.92 12.35
CA SER A 104 4.57 -21.52 10.95
C SER A 104 5.22 -20.17 10.65
N THR A 105 5.96 -20.08 9.55
CA THR A 105 6.53 -18.81 9.10
C THR A 105 5.46 -17.82 8.62
N SER A 106 4.26 -18.25 8.26
CA SER A 106 3.13 -17.36 7.94
C SER A 106 2.48 -16.72 9.15
N TYR A 107 2.51 -17.39 10.32
CA TYR A 107 1.79 -16.95 11.50
C TYR A 107 2.46 -15.78 12.21
N ILE A 108 1.68 -14.77 12.58
CA ILE A 108 2.12 -13.60 13.35
C ILE A 108 1.23 -13.48 14.58
N SER A 109 1.80 -13.75 15.76
CA SER A 109 1.11 -13.58 17.03
C SER A 109 0.90 -12.13 17.42
N ASP A 110 -0.02 -11.90 18.34
CA ASP A 110 -0.24 -10.61 19.01
C ASP A 110 -0.60 -9.44 18.07
N THR A 111 -1.17 -9.71 16.90
CA THR A 111 -1.73 -8.65 16.04
C THR A 111 -3.17 -8.36 16.47
N TYR A 112 -3.50 -7.08 16.63
CA TYR A 112 -4.78 -6.68 17.22
C TYR A 112 -5.79 -6.12 16.22
N SER A 113 -5.33 -5.30 15.29
CA SER A 113 -6.23 -4.53 14.43
C SER A 113 -5.96 -4.75 12.94
N MET A 114 -6.30 -3.78 12.13
CA MET A 114 -6.01 -3.83 10.70
C MET A 114 -4.50 -3.81 10.47
N VAL A 115 -3.96 -4.96 10.11
CA VAL A 115 -2.56 -5.11 9.72
C VAL A 115 -2.39 -4.79 8.25
N LYS A 116 -1.25 -4.18 7.92
CA LYS A 116 -0.91 -3.76 6.55
C LYS A 116 0.45 -4.31 6.16
N PRO A 117 0.54 -5.02 5.03
CA PRO A 117 1.82 -5.47 4.51
C PRO A 117 2.52 -4.34 3.77
N VAL A 118 3.83 -4.25 3.92
CA VAL A 118 4.68 -3.31 3.18
C VAL A 118 5.97 -4.03 2.81
N ALA A 119 6.38 -3.96 1.56
CA ALA A 119 7.67 -4.49 1.11
C ALA A 119 8.67 -3.33 1.02
N THR A 120 9.79 -3.45 1.73
CA THR A 120 10.99 -2.66 1.46
C THR A 120 11.86 -3.39 0.44
N LYS A 121 13.03 -2.85 0.11
CA LYS A 121 14.00 -3.56 -0.74
C LYS A 121 14.51 -4.86 -0.10
N ASN A 122 14.55 -4.91 1.23
CA ASN A 122 15.23 -5.98 1.98
C ASN A 122 14.29 -6.83 2.84
N LYS A 123 13.12 -6.33 3.21
CA LYS A 123 12.24 -6.95 4.22
C LYS A 123 10.76 -6.82 3.85
N LEU A 124 10.00 -7.80 4.29
CA LEU A 124 8.56 -7.68 4.43
C LEU A 124 8.25 -7.09 5.82
N LEU A 125 7.46 -6.04 5.84
CA LEU A 125 7.01 -5.40 7.07
C LEU A 125 5.53 -5.62 7.26
N VAL A 126 5.12 -5.75 8.52
CA VAL A 126 3.73 -5.78 8.93
C VAL A 126 3.50 -4.64 9.93
N PHE A 127 2.65 -3.72 9.52
CA PHE A 127 2.19 -2.63 10.35
C PHE A 127 0.89 -3.02 11.04
N ASP A 128 0.91 -3.18 12.35
CA ASP A 128 -0.30 -3.28 13.17
C ASP A 128 -0.62 -1.88 13.69
N THR A 129 -1.65 -1.24 13.14
CA THR A 129 -2.00 0.14 13.47
C THR A 129 -2.56 0.29 14.90
N GLY A 130 -2.75 -0.84 15.61
CA GLY A 130 -3.22 -0.81 16.99
C GLY A 130 -4.66 -0.29 17.12
N SER A 131 -5.08 0.00 18.31
CA SER A 131 -6.45 0.46 18.55
C SER A 131 -6.58 1.40 19.74
N GLY A 132 -5.93 2.51 19.74
CA GLY A 132 -6.13 3.59 20.69
C GLY A 132 -6.17 3.21 22.19
N SER A 133 -6.07 4.20 23.05
CA SER A 133 -5.88 4.04 24.50
C SER A 133 -6.96 3.23 25.25
N ILE A 134 -8.20 3.19 24.75
CA ILE A 134 -9.29 2.44 25.43
C ILE A 134 -9.05 0.93 25.31
N MET A 135 -8.64 0.47 24.15
CA MET A 135 -8.38 -0.95 23.92
C MET A 135 -7.08 -1.41 24.56
N VAL A 136 -6.07 -0.53 24.63
CA VAL A 136 -4.85 -0.81 25.39
C VAL A 136 -5.16 -1.04 26.88
N LYS A 137 -6.08 -0.28 27.47
CA LYS A 137 -6.54 -0.54 28.85
C LYS A 137 -7.22 -1.90 29.03
N LYS A 138 -7.88 -2.41 27.99
CA LYS A 138 -8.61 -3.69 28.02
C LYS A 138 -7.73 -4.90 27.69
N TYR A 139 -6.86 -4.77 26.71
CA TYR A 139 -6.09 -5.87 26.13
C TYR A 139 -4.58 -5.77 26.34
N GLY A 140 -4.11 -4.69 27.02
CA GLY A 140 -2.69 -4.50 27.32
C GLY A 140 -1.84 -4.29 26.08
N GLU A 141 -0.63 -4.80 26.12
CA GLU A 141 0.38 -4.61 25.07
C GLU A 141 -0.04 -5.17 23.69
N MET A 142 -0.95 -6.13 23.62
CA MET A 142 -1.46 -6.67 22.37
C MET A 142 -2.15 -5.60 21.52
N ALA A 143 -2.79 -4.62 22.17
CA ALA A 143 -3.51 -3.54 21.47
C ALA A 143 -2.63 -2.34 21.10
N LEU A 144 -1.34 -2.36 21.43
CA LEU A 144 -0.41 -1.31 21.01
C LEU A 144 -0.13 -1.40 19.52
N SER A 145 0.01 -0.24 18.87
CA SER A 145 0.54 -0.16 17.52
C SER A 145 1.97 -0.71 17.50
N LYS A 146 2.34 -1.42 16.45
CA LYS A 146 3.68 -2.01 16.31
C LYS A 146 4.06 -2.25 14.87
N ILE A 147 5.36 -2.40 14.64
CA ILE A 147 5.91 -2.74 13.33
C ILE A 147 6.76 -4.01 13.50
N ILE A 148 6.46 -5.00 12.66
CA ILE A 148 7.13 -6.29 12.64
C ILE A 148 7.84 -6.41 11.30
N SER A 149 9.11 -6.80 11.30
CA SER A 149 9.86 -7.14 10.10
C SER A 149 10.06 -8.64 10.00
N MET A 150 10.21 -9.13 8.77
CA MET A 150 10.60 -10.50 8.46
C MET A 150 11.29 -10.56 7.11
N ASP A 151 11.98 -11.66 6.84
CA ASP A 151 12.46 -11.96 5.50
C ASP A 151 11.29 -12.27 4.56
N PHE A 152 11.50 -12.14 3.25
CA PHE A 152 10.46 -12.42 2.25
C PHE A 152 9.96 -13.87 2.24
N ASN A 153 10.65 -14.80 2.89
CA ASN A 153 10.20 -16.17 3.12
C ASN A 153 9.45 -16.37 4.44
N GLY A 154 9.20 -15.30 5.20
CA GLY A 154 8.50 -15.32 6.48
C GLY A 154 9.37 -15.68 7.69
N GLU A 155 10.67 -15.93 7.50
CA GLU A 155 11.63 -16.19 8.57
C GLU A 155 12.12 -14.90 9.25
N ASN A 156 12.90 -15.06 10.33
CA ASN A 156 13.56 -13.96 11.04
C ASN A 156 12.59 -12.83 11.47
N LYS A 157 11.39 -13.22 11.93
CA LYS A 157 10.41 -12.26 12.45
C LYS A 157 10.96 -11.51 13.64
N ASN A 158 10.84 -10.18 13.60
CA ASN A 158 11.26 -9.30 14.66
C ASN A 158 10.27 -8.16 14.84
N LYS A 159 9.69 -8.05 16.05
CA LYS A 159 8.92 -6.88 16.46
C LYS A 159 9.91 -5.79 16.87
N PHE A 160 10.39 -5.00 15.92
CA PHE A 160 11.47 -4.05 16.16
C PHE A 160 11.00 -2.72 16.74
N TYR A 161 9.70 -2.37 16.55
CA TYR A 161 9.15 -1.15 17.12
C TYR A 161 7.75 -1.37 17.68
N THR A 162 7.51 -0.83 18.88
CA THR A 162 6.19 -0.82 19.52
C THR A 162 5.95 0.60 20.06
N PHE A 163 4.83 1.17 19.65
CA PHE A 163 4.42 2.50 20.08
C PHE A 163 3.99 2.49 21.55
N ALA A 164 4.13 3.61 22.24
CA ALA A 164 3.58 3.77 23.58
C ALA A 164 2.03 3.79 23.55
N ALA A 165 1.41 3.65 24.71
CA ALA A 165 -0.04 3.54 24.82
C ALA A 165 -0.82 4.78 24.33
N ASN A 166 -0.15 5.93 24.27
CA ASN A 166 -0.69 7.19 23.78
C ASN A 166 -0.15 7.58 22.40
N GLU A 167 0.61 6.70 21.76
CA GLU A 167 1.23 6.90 20.45
C GLU A 167 0.63 5.95 19.41
N TRP A 168 0.54 6.38 18.18
CA TRP A 168 0.14 5.54 17.04
C TRP A 168 0.66 6.12 15.73
N MET A 169 0.72 5.27 14.72
CA MET A 169 1.06 5.72 13.36
C MET A 169 -0.12 6.45 12.74
N HIS A 170 0.15 7.54 12.04
CA HIS A 170 -0.84 8.26 11.25
C HIS A 170 -1.06 7.53 9.91
N ASP A 171 -1.93 6.53 9.93
CA ASP A 171 -2.12 5.53 8.86
C ASP A 171 -2.67 6.08 7.53
N THR A 172 -3.22 7.31 7.54
CA THR A 172 -3.62 8.01 6.31
C THR A 172 -2.47 8.73 5.61
N SER A 173 -1.26 8.69 6.19
CA SER A 173 -0.02 9.19 5.59
C SER A 173 0.76 8.06 4.94
N GLY A 174 1.52 8.40 3.90
CA GLY A 174 2.49 7.47 3.31
C GLY A 174 3.65 7.16 4.24
N VAL A 175 4.36 6.09 3.91
CA VAL A 175 5.60 5.64 4.57
C VAL A 175 6.70 5.59 3.54
N ALA A 176 7.85 6.17 3.84
CA ALA A 176 9.06 6.07 3.04
C ALA A 176 10.11 5.22 3.74
N CYS A 177 11.09 4.77 2.99
CA CYS A 177 12.26 4.04 3.48
C CYS A 177 13.53 4.53 2.77
N ASP A 178 14.69 4.37 3.38
CA ASP A 178 15.97 4.63 2.74
C ASP A 178 16.77 3.35 2.52
N LYS A 179 17.95 3.48 1.90
CA LYS A 179 18.86 2.37 1.63
C LYS A 179 19.51 1.76 2.89
N GLU A 180 19.43 2.44 4.03
CA GLU A 180 19.98 2.03 5.33
C GLU A 180 18.90 1.40 6.23
N ASP A 181 17.72 1.09 5.64
CA ASP A 181 16.57 0.51 6.32
C ASP A 181 15.98 1.43 7.43
N ASN A 182 16.02 2.74 7.24
CA ASN A 182 15.28 3.67 8.07
C ASN A 182 13.90 3.93 7.46
N LEU A 183 12.86 3.74 8.26
CA LEU A 183 11.48 4.09 7.90
C LEU A 183 11.16 5.51 8.31
N TYR A 184 10.45 6.23 7.46
CA TYR A 184 10.00 7.60 7.69
C TYR A 184 8.47 7.65 7.64
N PHE A 185 7.84 8.13 8.70
CA PHE A 185 6.38 8.22 8.78
C PHE A 185 5.94 9.32 9.75
N ILE A 186 4.65 9.62 9.75
CA ILE A 186 4.05 10.54 10.73
C ILE A 186 3.54 9.71 11.91
N GLU A 187 4.05 10.03 13.08
CA GLU A 187 3.56 9.53 14.36
C GLU A 187 2.60 10.55 14.98
N SER A 188 1.49 10.07 15.48
CA SER A 188 0.54 10.85 16.28
C SER A 188 0.62 10.43 17.73
N TYR A 189 0.50 11.35 18.63
CA TYR A 189 0.44 11.06 20.07
C TYR A 189 -0.47 12.05 20.80
N LEU A 190 -1.05 11.61 21.91
CA LEU A 190 -1.77 12.48 22.84
C LEU A 190 -0.80 13.09 23.82
N ASP A 191 -1.02 14.37 24.15
CA ASP A 191 -0.27 15.02 25.22
C ASP A 191 -0.50 14.33 26.59
N GLU A 192 0.27 14.71 27.60
CA GLU A 192 0.20 14.10 28.93
C GLU A 192 -1.18 14.20 29.58
N GLU A 193 -1.97 15.20 29.19
CA GLU A 193 -3.35 15.39 29.65
C GLU A 193 -4.36 14.56 28.83
N GLY A 194 -3.95 14.01 27.68
CA GLY A 194 -4.78 13.17 26.80
C GLY A 194 -5.84 13.92 26.01
N TYR A 195 -5.72 15.24 25.88
CA TYR A 195 -6.71 16.09 25.21
C TYR A 195 -6.28 16.64 23.86
N SER A 196 -4.98 16.73 23.60
CA SER A 196 -4.46 17.33 22.37
C SER A 196 -3.62 16.32 21.60
N GLU A 197 -4.03 16.03 20.38
CA GLU A 197 -3.22 15.24 19.45
C GLU A 197 -2.04 16.09 18.96
N LYS A 198 -0.85 15.54 19.01
CA LYS A 198 0.37 16.09 18.41
C LYS A 198 0.91 15.15 17.37
N LYS A 199 1.69 15.67 16.44
CA LYS A 199 2.25 14.90 15.33
C LYS A 199 3.71 15.23 15.12
N ASN A 200 4.51 14.19 14.89
CA ASN A 200 5.91 14.31 14.52
C ASN A 200 6.17 13.52 13.24
N ILE A 201 7.06 14.01 12.40
CA ILE A 201 7.74 13.16 11.42
C ILE A 201 8.87 12.48 12.17
N VAL A 202 8.89 11.17 12.11
CA VAL A 202 9.90 10.35 12.79
C VAL A 202 10.59 9.43 11.80
N THR A 203 11.79 9.01 12.16
CA THR A 203 12.46 7.87 11.52
C THR A 203 12.67 6.76 12.53
N VAL A 204 12.51 5.50 12.07
CA VAL A 204 12.76 4.29 12.89
C VAL A 204 13.58 3.32 12.05
N ASN A 205 14.74 2.92 12.57
CA ASN A 205 15.59 1.95 11.91
C ASN A 205 15.03 0.52 12.06
N ILE A 206 14.83 -0.20 10.97
CA ILE A 206 14.24 -1.55 10.95
C ILE A 206 15.08 -2.57 11.72
N ASN A 207 16.40 -2.41 11.72
CA ASN A 207 17.32 -3.38 12.31
C ASN A 207 17.51 -3.19 13.81
N THR A 208 17.47 -1.94 14.29
CA THR A 208 17.74 -1.59 15.69
C THR A 208 16.51 -1.19 16.48
N GLY A 209 15.43 -0.75 15.80
CA GLY A 209 14.25 -0.15 16.44
C GLY A 209 14.50 1.25 17.01
N GLU A 210 15.65 1.86 16.73
CA GLU A 210 15.97 3.20 17.21
C GLU A 210 15.08 4.24 16.50
N LYS A 211 14.38 5.06 17.29
CA LYS A 211 13.54 6.16 16.82
C LYS A 211 14.26 7.49 16.95
N THR A 212 14.15 8.33 15.92
CA THR A 212 14.56 9.73 15.94
C THR A 212 13.41 10.62 15.48
N GLU A 213 13.12 11.68 16.24
CA GLU A 213 12.16 12.71 15.84
C GLU A 213 12.86 13.71 14.92
N LEU A 214 12.30 13.93 13.73
CA LEU A 214 12.86 14.83 12.73
C LEU A 214 12.20 16.21 12.76
N LEU A 215 10.88 16.26 12.84
CA LEU A 215 10.12 17.49 12.75
C LEU A 215 8.80 17.38 13.52
N THR A 216 8.55 18.35 14.43
CA THR A 216 7.23 18.53 15.03
C THR A 216 6.32 19.31 14.09
N LEU A 217 5.13 18.78 13.83
CA LEU A 217 4.15 19.35 12.91
C LEU A 217 3.14 20.24 13.66
N ASP A 218 2.65 21.28 13.00
CA ASP A 218 1.59 22.12 13.54
C ASP A 218 0.27 21.33 13.62
N ASN A 219 -0.32 21.27 14.83
CA ASN A 219 -1.57 20.54 15.06
C ASN A 219 -2.79 21.16 14.39
N THR A 220 -2.68 22.42 13.95
CA THR A 220 -3.79 23.10 13.27
C THR A 220 -3.95 22.64 11.83
N ASP A 221 -2.94 22.00 11.26
CA ASP A 221 -2.93 21.57 9.87
C ASP A 221 -2.92 20.03 9.74
N ARG A 222 -3.26 19.55 8.56
CA ARG A 222 -3.16 18.13 8.22
C ARG A 222 -1.93 17.92 7.34
N TYR A 223 -1.09 17.01 7.73
CA TYR A 223 0.11 16.65 6.97
C TYR A 223 0.04 15.22 6.50
N PHE A 224 0.58 14.98 5.30
CA PHE A 224 0.70 13.68 4.68
C PHE A 224 2.05 13.58 3.97
N ILE A 225 2.76 12.50 4.13
CA ILE A 225 3.87 12.13 3.26
C ILE A 225 3.25 11.57 1.99
N ILE A 226 3.50 12.19 0.85
CA ILE A 226 2.93 11.80 -0.45
C ILE A 226 3.99 11.40 -1.46
N GLY A 227 5.26 11.51 -1.11
CA GLY A 227 6.38 11.14 -1.96
C GLY A 227 7.69 11.19 -1.21
N ALA A 228 8.71 10.55 -1.79
CA ALA A 228 10.07 10.55 -1.29
C ALA A 228 11.03 10.32 -2.45
N TYR A 229 12.11 11.09 -2.49
CA TYR A 229 13.18 10.92 -3.48
C TYR A 229 14.48 11.52 -2.96
N SER A 230 15.61 10.98 -3.32
CA SER A 230 16.91 11.47 -2.90
C SER A 230 17.02 11.55 -1.37
N ASP A 231 17.13 12.74 -0.79
CA ASP A 231 17.13 13.02 0.63
C ASP A 231 15.89 13.82 1.06
N GLU A 232 14.85 13.87 0.21
CA GLU A 232 13.67 14.69 0.40
C GLU A 232 12.41 13.85 0.65
N LEU A 233 11.66 14.19 1.71
CA LEU A 233 10.26 13.80 1.87
C LEU A 233 9.37 14.87 1.24
N VAL A 234 8.39 14.45 0.45
CA VAL A 234 7.38 15.34 -0.13
C VAL A 234 6.15 15.34 0.77
N LEU A 235 5.89 16.48 1.39
CA LEU A 235 4.79 16.66 2.31
C LEU A 235 3.65 17.43 1.65
N LYS A 236 2.45 16.91 1.76
CA LYS A 236 1.22 17.65 1.50
C LYS A 236 0.69 18.20 2.81
N LYS A 237 0.62 19.52 2.93
CA LYS A 237 0.03 20.23 4.05
C LYS A 237 -1.32 20.80 3.64
N ALA A 238 -2.37 20.44 4.36
CA ALA A 238 -3.72 20.91 4.12
C ALA A 238 -4.19 21.79 5.28
N THR A 239 -4.30 23.08 5.03
CA THR A 239 -4.76 24.09 6.00
C THR A 239 -6.24 24.36 5.82
N VAL A 240 -7.00 24.36 6.90
CA VAL A 240 -8.39 24.77 6.94
C VAL A 240 -8.49 26.15 7.58
N PRO A 241 -8.66 27.23 6.78
CA PRO A 241 -8.60 28.60 7.29
C PRO A 241 -9.69 28.94 8.30
N ASP A 242 -10.87 28.35 8.16
CA ASP A 242 -12.00 28.62 9.03
C ASP A 242 -12.69 27.33 9.50
N ARG A 243 -12.30 26.89 10.70
CA ARG A 243 -12.86 25.68 11.33
C ARG A 243 -14.23 25.87 11.95
N SER A 244 -14.73 27.08 12.03
CA SER A 244 -16.09 27.37 12.54
C SER A 244 -17.18 26.99 11.55
N LYS A 245 -16.83 26.84 10.27
CA LYS A 245 -17.75 26.44 9.21
C LYS A 245 -18.12 24.96 9.27
N PRO A 246 -19.29 24.56 8.74
CA PRO A 246 -19.62 23.17 8.51
C PRO A 246 -18.56 22.45 7.68
N PHE A 247 -18.32 21.16 7.94
CA PHE A 247 -17.23 20.36 7.36
C PHE A 247 -17.11 20.47 5.82
N TYR A 248 -18.24 20.42 5.10
CA TYR A 248 -18.25 20.55 3.64
C TYR A 248 -17.77 21.92 3.14
N GLN A 249 -18.06 23.00 3.91
CA GLN A 249 -17.55 24.35 3.58
C GLN A 249 -16.08 24.55 3.98
N GLN A 250 -15.61 23.80 4.99
CA GLN A 250 -14.20 23.79 5.32
C GLN A 250 -13.37 23.20 4.19
N LEU A 251 -13.82 22.10 3.59
CA LEU A 251 -13.16 21.48 2.43
C LEU A 251 -13.06 22.43 1.23
N ASP A 252 -14.08 23.26 1.02
CA ASP A 252 -14.07 24.24 -0.08
C ASP A 252 -13.07 25.38 0.09
N SER A 253 -12.74 25.74 1.33
CA SER A 253 -11.76 26.78 1.65
C SER A 253 -10.35 26.25 1.92
N GLN A 254 -10.15 24.94 1.82
CA GLN A 254 -8.87 24.32 2.11
C GLN A 254 -7.79 24.82 1.15
N LYS A 255 -6.64 25.12 1.72
CA LYS A 255 -5.39 25.38 0.99
C LYS A 255 -4.48 24.15 1.11
N ILE A 256 -3.84 23.82 0.03
CA ILE A 256 -2.87 22.71 -0.03
C ILE A 256 -1.51 23.31 -0.37
N GLU A 257 -0.54 23.08 0.48
CA GLU A 257 0.87 23.42 0.22
C GLU A 257 1.66 22.12 0.03
N ILE A 258 2.57 22.10 -0.93
CA ILE A 258 3.59 21.09 -1.11
C ILE A 258 4.90 21.61 -0.54
N ILE A 259 5.47 20.81 0.35
CA ILE A 259 6.67 21.16 1.11
C ILE A 259 7.67 20.01 0.96
N LEU A 260 8.91 20.32 0.64
CA LEU A 260 10.02 19.38 0.77
C LEU A 260 10.59 19.48 2.17
N LEU A 261 10.89 18.33 2.77
CA LEU A 261 11.66 18.19 4.01
C LEU A 261 12.92 17.40 3.71
N ASN A 262 14.05 18.06 3.75
CA ASN A 262 15.34 17.38 3.66
C ASN A 262 15.66 16.68 4.99
N VAL A 263 15.83 15.35 4.95
CA VAL A 263 15.97 14.53 6.16
C VAL A 263 17.31 14.68 6.86
N ASP A 264 18.37 15.14 6.15
CA ASP A 264 19.69 15.39 6.72
C ASP A 264 19.76 16.72 7.44
N THR A 265 19.28 17.77 6.78
CA THR A 265 19.42 19.14 7.25
C THR A 265 18.24 19.62 8.07
N LEU A 266 17.13 18.88 8.03
CA LEU A 266 15.82 19.19 8.63
C LEU A 266 15.24 20.52 8.14
N LYS A 267 15.69 20.98 6.98
CA LYS A 267 15.16 22.19 6.34
C LYS A 267 13.90 21.87 5.56
N THR A 268 12.94 22.76 5.64
CA THR A 268 11.72 22.69 4.86
C THR A 268 11.73 23.77 3.80
N GLU A 269 11.26 23.42 2.59
CA GLU A 269 11.08 24.35 1.47
C GLU A 269 9.67 24.20 0.93
N LYS A 270 8.92 25.32 0.86
CA LYS A 270 7.62 25.36 0.19
C LYS A 270 7.82 25.44 -1.31
N ILE A 271 7.35 24.44 -2.04
CA ILE A 271 7.47 24.35 -3.49
C ILE A 271 6.31 25.06 -4.21
N THR A 272 5.09 24.75 -3.81
CA THR A 272 3.90 25.31 -4.45
C THR A 272 2.71 25.32 -3.50
N GLU A 273 1.67 26.07 -3.87
CA GLU A 273 0.41 26.16 -3.14
C GLU A 273 -0.74 26.07 -4.14
N PHE A 274 -1.74 25.27 -3.80
CA PHE A 274 -2.93 25.05 -4.62
C PHE A 274 -4.18 25.61 -3.95
N GLY A 275 -5.03 26.21 -4.77
CA GLY A 275 -6.36 26.64 -4.39
C GLY A 275 -7.41 25.53 -4.56
N LYS A 276 -8.67 25.96 -4.56
CA LYS A 276 -9.83 25.06 -4.67
C LYS A 276 -9.84 24.20 -5.96
N GLU A 277 -9.30 24.74 -7.06
CA GLU A 277 -9.39 24.14 -8.39
C GLU A 277 -8.35 23.03 -8.62
N GLU A 278 -7.26 23.01 -7.84
CA GLU A 278 -6.15 22.06 -7.98
C GLU A 278 -6.01 21.20 -6.72
N LYS A 279 -7.08 20.49 -6.35
CA LYS A 279 -7.10 19.73 -5.08
C LYS A 279 -6.48 18.34 -5.17
N SER A 280 -6.41 17.77 -6.37
CA SER A 280 -5.86 16.43 -6.58
C SER A 280 -4.38 16.53 -6.94
N VAL A 281 -3.55 15.91 -6.11
CA VAL A 281 -2.11 15.82 -6.30
C VAL A 281 -1.66 14.38 -6.17
N LEU A 282 -0.69 14.00 -6.97
CA LEU A 282 -0.04 12.70 -6.97
C LEU A 282 1.47 12.95 -7.08
N CYS A 283 2.26 12.31 -6.24
CA CYS A 283 3.71 12.36 -6.33
C CYS A 283 4.23 10.96 -6.69
N HIS A 284 5.09 10.89 -7.69
CA HIS A 284 5.79 9.67 -8.05
C HIS A 284 7.25 10.02 -8.34
N ASP A 285 8.17 9.38 -7.64
CA ASP A 285 9.58 9.77 -7.62
C ASP A 285 9.74 11.27 -7.33
N ASN A 286 10.47 12.00 -8.17
CA ASN A 286 10.63 13.45 -8.06
C ASN A 286 9.62 14.26 -8.91
N MET A 287 8.54 13.65 -9.37
CA MET A 287 7.51 14.29 -10.18
C MET A 287 6.23 14.50 -9.39
N LEU A 288 5.75 15.72 -9.37
CA LEU A 288 4.45 16.08 -8.79
C LEU A 288 3.44 16.34 -9.91
N TYR A 289 2.39 15.53 -9.92
CA TYR A 289 1.29 15.69 -10.87
C TYR A 289 0.11 16.37 -10.21
N THR A 290 -0.50 17.32 -10.92
CA THR A 290 -1.68 18.05 -10.45
C THR A 290 -2.74 18.07 -11.53
N LEU A 291 -4.01 17.99 -11.12
CA LEU A 291 -5.14 18.17 -12.01
C LEU A 291 -5.82 19.52 -11.69
N ASN A 292 -5.81 20.42 -12.65
CA ASN A 292 -6.56 21.67 -12.59
C ASN A 292 -7.98 21.45 -13.13
N ALA A 293 -8.97 21.44 -12.22
CA ALA A 293 -10.36 21.19 -12.58
C ALA A 293 -10.99 22.32 -13.43
N GLY A 294 -10.44 23.55 -13.37
CA GLY A 294 -10.98 24.70 -14.10
C GLY A 294 -10.67 24.66 -15.59
N ASN A 295 -9.48 24.20 -15.99
CA ASN A 295 -9.06 24.16 -17.40
C ASN A 295 -8.79 22.74 -17.94
N GLY A 296 -8.90 21.72 -17.08
CA GLY A 296 -8.69 20.31 -17.44
C GLY A 296 -7.22 19.93 -17.67
N ASN A 297 -6.27 20.78 -17.29
CA ASN A 297 -4.85 20.47 -17.44
C ASN A 297 -4.38 19.49 -16.36
N ILE A 298 -3.61 18.51 -16.80
CA ILE A 298 -2.78 17.68 -15.95
C ILE A 298 -1.35 18.19 -16.12
N ASN A 299 -0.80 18.78 -15.06
CA ASN A 299 0.54 19.33 -15.04
C ASN A 299 1.49 18.36 -14.33
N ALA A 300 2.75 18.34 -14.75
CA ALA A 300 3.85 17.68 -14.09
C ALA A 300 4.90 18.71 -13.70
N LEU A 301 5.27 18.76 -12.42
CA LEU A 301 6.34 19.59 -11.89
C LEU A 301 7.49 18.66 -11.44
N ASN A 302 8.66 18.86 -12.03
CA ASN A 302 9.88 18.21 -11.57
C ASN A 302 10.38 18.91 -10.29
N LEU A 303 10.31 18.22 -9.17
CA LEU A 303 10.66 18.78 -7.86
C LEU A 303 12.16 19.06 -7.70
N SER A 304 13.01 18.40 -8.48
CA SER A 304 14.47 18.61 -8.44
C SER A 304 14.93 19.80 -9.27
N THR A 305 14.25 20.10 -10.40
CA THR A 305 14.64 21.17 -11.34
C THR A 305 13.73 22.39 -11.28
N GLY A 306 12.50 22.22 -10.75
CA GLY A 306 11.45 23.23 -10.78
C GLY A 306 10.80 23.41 -12.15
N GLU A 307 11.12 22.57 -13.14
CA GLU A 307 10.53 22.62 -14.47
C GLU A 307 9.10 22.06 -14.43
N GLU A 308 8.18 22.80 -15.07
CA GLU A 308 6.77 22.42 -15.16
C GLU A 308 6.36 22.25 -16.62
N GLU A 309 5.57 21.19 -16.89
CA GLU A 309 4.97 20.97 -18.20
C GLU A 309 3.51 20.54 -18.09
N VAL A 310 2.74 20.76 -19.17
CA VAL A 310 1.40 20.18 -19.33
C VAL A 310 1.55 18.79 -19.95
N VAL A 311 1.22 17.77 -19.18
CA VAL A 311 1.22 16.38 -19.65
C VAL A 311 0.03 16.12 -20.58
N TYR A 312 -1.17 16.56 -20.15
CA TYR A 312 -2.39 16.36 -20.92
C TYR A 312 -3.42 17.47 -20.63
N THR A 313 -4.29 17.75 -21.59
CA THR A 313 -5.44 18.65 -21.41
C THR A 313 -6.73 17.94 -21.79
N ILE A 314 -7.64 17.80 -20.81
CA ILE A 314 -8.99 17.25 -21.02
C ILE A 314 -9.86 18.39 -21.60
N LYS A 315 -10.12 18.34 -22.90
CA LYS A 315 -10.90 19.37 -23.60
C LYS A 315 -12.39 19.17 -23.39
N ASP A 316 -13.09 20.27 -23.07
CA ASP A 316 -14.56 20.31 -22.95
C ASP A 316 -15.13 19.24 -22.01
N SER A 317 -14.35 18.82 -21.01
CA SER A 317 -14.68 17.74 -20.08
C SER A 317 -15.08 16.44 -20.80
N THR A 318 -14.48 16.16 -21.98
CA THR A 318 -14.86 15.03 -22.82
C THR A 318 -13.65 14.11 -23.08
N VAL A 319 -13.83 12.80 -22.86
CA VAL A 319 -12.84 11.76 -23.19
C VAL A 319 -13.53 10.70 -24.04
N ASN A 320 -12.97 10.38 -25.21
CA ASN A 320 -13.50 9.37 -26.14
C ASN A 320 -14.99 9.58 -26.46
N GLY A 321 -15.45 10.84 -26.55
CA GLY A 321 -16.85 11.19 -26.84
C GLY A 321 -17.81 11.10 -25.63
N VAL A 322 -17.31 10.73 -24.45
CA VAL A 322 -18.08 10.70 -23.22
C VAL A 322 -17.81 11.99 -22.43
N LYS A 323 -18.88 12.69 -22.05
CA LYS A 323 -18.82 13.91 -21.23
C LYS A 323 -18.85 13.56 -19.74
N TYR A 324 -17.99 14.22 -18.98
CA TYR A 324 -17.88 14.08 -17.52
C TYR A 324 -18.18 15.43 -16.84
N ASP A 325 -18.76 15.36 -15.65
CA ASP A 325 -19.04 16.55 -14.82
C ASP A 325 -17.81 16.99 -14.01
N SER A 326 -16.96 16.01 -13.64
CA SER A 326 -15.73 16.28 -12.91
C SER A 326 -14.71 15.17 -13.06
N PHE A 327 -13.46 15.48 -12.71
CA PHE A 327 -12.35 14.53 -12.66
C PHE A 327 -11.62 14.66 -11.33
N SER A 328 -10.99 13.55 -10.91
CA SER A 328 -10.03 13.54 -9.81
C SER A 328 -8.88 12.60 -10.14
N LEU A 329 -7.66 12.97 -9.70
CA LEU A 329 -6.55 12.03 -9.72
C LEU A 329 -6.83 10.92 -8.72
N ARG A 330 -6.56 9.67 -9.10
CA ARG A 330 -6.34 8.61 -8.15
C ARG A 330 -4.91 8.73 -7.63
N TYR A 331 -4.67 8.15 -6.46
CA TYR A 331 -3.35 8.18 -5.83
C TYR A 331 -2.45 7.05 -6.33
N ASP A 332 -2.56 6.72 -7.62
CA ASP A 332 -1.91 5.56 -8.21
C ASP A 332 -1.18 5.99 -9.50
N PHE A 333 0.10 5.64 -9.57
CA PHE A 333 0.93 5.76 -10.76
C PHE A 333 1.50 4.39 -11.10
N TYR A 334 1.23 3.89 -12.30
CA TYR A 334 1.67 2.58 -12.74
C TYR A 334 2.20 2.66 -14.16
N ASP A 335 3.42 2.12 -14.38
CA ASP A 335 3.97 1.90 -15.73
C ASP A 335 3.85 3.13 -16.66
N GLY A 336 4.19 4.31 -16.12
CA GLY A 336 4.10 5.58 -16.88
C GLY A 336 2.68 6.15 -17.04
N HIS A 337 1.69 5.64 -16.31
CA HIS A 337 0.31 6.10 -16.41
C HIS A 337 -0.20 6.69 -15.10
N ILE A 338 -0.90 7.81 -15.22
CA ILE A 338 -1.70 8.42 -14.14
C ILE A 338 -3.13 7.92 -14.27
N LEU A 339 -3.71 7.43 -13.17
CA LEU A 339 -5.12 7.05 -13.15
C LEU A 339 -6.00 8.21 -12.70
N LEU A 340 -7.11 8.40 -13.42
CA LEU A 340 -8.15 9.39 -13.14
C LEU A 340 -9.49 8.70 -12.89
N GLU A 341 -10.28 9.29 -12.05
CA GLU A 341 -11.70 9.01 -11.92
C GLU A 341 -12.50 10.11 -12.62
N GLY A 342 -13.24 9.75 -13.67
CA GLY A 342 -14.17 10.64 -14.36
C GLY A 342 -15.59 10.39 -13.88
N ILE A 343 -16.27 11.41 -13.37
CA ILE A 343 -17.64 11.31 -12.82
C ILE A 343 -18.63 11.86 -13.85
N LYS A 344 -19.60 11.03 -14.24
CA LYS A 344 -20.68 11.40 -15.16
C LYS A 344 -21.86 12.05 -14.43
N SER A 345 -22.75 12.70 -15.20
CA SER A 345 -23.93 13.39 -14.65
C SER A 345 -24.92 12.49 -13.91
N ASP A 346 -24.91 11.21 -14.18
CA ASP A 346 -25.70 10.19 -13.50
C ASP A 346 -25.02 9.64 -12.24
N GLY A 347 -23.82 10.16 -11.89
CA GLY A 347 -23.01 9.76 -10.75
C GLY A 347 -22.15 8.52 -10.99
N TYR A 348 -22.25 7.86 -12.16
CA TYR A 348 -21.36 6.76 -12.50
C TYR A 348 -19.95 7.25 -12.75
N LYS A 349 -18.99 6.42 -12.39
CA LYS A 349 -17.56 6.70 -12.48
C LYS A 349 -16.90 5.81 -13.51
N ASP A 350 -16.08 6.41 -14.34
CA ASP A 350 -15.18 5.67 -15.24
C ASP A 350 -13.74 5.84 -14.73
N CYS A 351 -12.91 4.82 -14.90
CA CYS A 351 -11.48 4.91 -14.71
C CYS A 351 -10.82 5.27 -16.06
N LEU A 352 -9.97 6.28 -16.02
CA LEU A 352 -9.23 6.77 -17.19
C LEU A 352 -7.74 6.67 -16.88
N ALA A 353 -6.93 6.33 -17.88
CA ALA A 353 -5.48 6.31 -17.80
C ALA A 353 -4.87 7.37 -18.71
N VAL A 354 -3.98 8.18 -18.16
CA VAL A 354 -3.18 9.14 -18.93
C VAL A 354 -1.76 8.60 -19.03
N ASP A 355 -1.33 8.26 -20.23
CA ASP A 355 0.07 7.96 -20.52
C ASP A 355 0.86 9.27 -20.52
N VAL A 356 1.80 9.40 -19.59
CA VAL A 356 2.58 10.65 -19.42
C VAL A 356 3.63 10.83 -20.52
N ASN A 357 4.07 9.75 -21.14
CA ASN A 357 5.09 9.78 -22.20
C ASN A 357 4.47 10.09 -23.57
N GLU A 358 3.40 9.35 -23.92
CA GLU A 358 2.70 9.50 -25.20
C GLU A 358 1.70 10.67 -25.17
N LYS A 359 1.43 11.23 -23.99
CA LYS A 359 0.49 12.33 -23.76
C LYS A 359 -0.92 12.01 -24.31
N THR A 360 -1.38 10.81 -24.05
CA THR A 360 -2.69 10.30 -24.48
C THR A 360 -3.56 9.94 -23.27
N ILE A 361 -4.88 9.88 -23.49
CA ILE A 361 -5.84 9.43 -22.48
C ILE A 361 -6.67 8.31 -23.03
N THR A 362 -6.84 7.24 -22.24
CA THR A 362 -7.63 6.06 -22.58
C THR A 362 -8.62 5.77 -21.47
N LYS A 363 -9.87 5.47 -21.81
CA LYS A 363 -10.84 4.90 -20.88
C LYS A 363 -10.50 3.43 -20.66
N LEU A 364 -10.38 3.02 -19.41
CA LEU A 364 -10.18 1.63 -19.04
C LEU A 364 -11.54 0.92 -18.99
N GLU A 365 -11.64 -0.24 -19.66
CA GLU A 365 -12.89 -0.99 -19.83
C GLU A 365 -12.81 -2.42 -19.32
N LEU A 366 -11.86 -2.71 -18.42
CA LEU A 366 -11.74 -4.00 -17.75
C LEU A 366 -12.59 -3.98 -16.47
N TYR A 367 -13.69 -4.71 -16.49
CA TYR A 367 -14.66 -4.78 -15.38
C TYR A 367 -14.98 -6.23 -15.02
N PHE A 368 -15.38 -6.45 -13.76
CA PHE A 368 -16.05 -7.65 -13.26
C PHE A 368 -17.25 -7.20 -12.40
N ASP A 369 -18.41 -7.80 -12.60
CA ASP A 369 -19.64 -7.50 -11.83
C ASP A 369 -19.85 -5.97 -11.62
N ASP A 370 -19.74 -5.17 -12.67
CA ASP A 370 -19.82 -3.70 -12.68
C ASP A 370 -18.72 -2.98 -11.86
N ASN A 371 -17.72 -3.69 -11.34
CA ASN A 371 -16.57 -3.10 -10.68
C ASN A 371 -15.39 -3.04 -11.63
N PHE A 372 -14.64 -1.96 -11.56
CA PHE A 372 -13.39 -1.80 -12.29
C PHE A 372 -12.30 -2.75 -11.77
N CYS A 373 -11.55 -3.39 -12.67
CA CYS A 373 -10.40 -4.23 -12.33
C CYS A 373 -9.23 -3.36 -11.86
N GLY A 374 -9.21 -2.98 -10.58
CA GLY A 374 -8.15 -2.17 -9.98
C GLY A 374 -6.82 -2.91 -9.91
N ILE A 375 -5.73 -2.16 -10.07
CA ILE A 375 -4.35 -2.64 -9.86
C ILE A 375 -4.05 -2.59 -8.37
N PHE A 376 -3.47 -3.65 -7.81
CA PHE A 376 -3.09 -3.74 -6.39
C PHE A 376 -1.59 -3.94 -6.19
N ALA A 377 -0.91 -4.49 -7.20
CA ALA A 377 0.54 -4.60 -7.23
C ALA A 377 1.01 -4.74 -8.68
N GLU A 378 2.29 -4.52 -8.91
CA GLU A 378 2.92 -4.70 -10.21
C GLU A 378 4.32 -5.28 -10.08
N ASN A 379 4.79 -5.87 -11.17
CA ASN A 379 6.20 -6.15 -11.39
C ASN A 379 6.63 -5.62 -12.77
N SER A 380 7.77 -6.03 -13.27
CA SER A 380 8.27 -5.59 -14.59
C SER A 380 7.35 -5.96 -15.77
N GLU A 381 6.54 -7.05 -15.67
CA GLU A 381 5.74 -7.60 -16.78
C GLU A 381 4.23 -7.54 -16.54
N TYR A 382 3.79 -7.73 -15.30
CA TYR A 382 2.39 -7.95 -14.96
C TYR A 382 1.86 -6.92 -13.97
N PHE A 383 0.54 -6.69 -14.06
CA PHE A 383 -0.28 -6.17 -12.96
C PHE A 383 -0.98 -7.31 -12.23
N TYR A 384 -1.06 -7.19 -10.91
CA TYR A 384 -1.90 -7.99 -10.03
C TYR A 384 -3.21 -7.26 -9.82
N VAL A 385 -4.30 -7.80 -10.35
CA VAL A 385 -5.59 -7.09 -10.46
C VAL A 385 -6.73 -7.90 -9.85
N GLN A 386 -7.75 -7.20 -9.36
CA GLN A 386 -8.98 -7.84 -8.91
C GLN A 386 -9.85 -8.20 -10.12
N THR A 387 -10.28 -9.45 -10.21
CA THR A 387 -11.14 -9.98 -11.29
C THR A 387 -12.42 -10.62 -10.79
N GLY A 388 -12.69 -10.56 -9.50
CA GLY A 388 -13.91 -11.12 -8.93
C GLY A 388 -13.95 -11.03 -7.41
N LYS A 389 -14.94 -11.69 -6.83
CA LYS A 389 -15.12 -11.85 -5.39
C LYS A 389 -15.52 -13.29 -5.09
N PHE A 390 -15.14 -13.78 -3.92
CA PHE A 390 -15.62 -15.06 -3.39
C PHE A 390 -15.85 -14.93 -1.89
N THR A 391 -16.52 -15.90 -1.30
CA THR A 391 -16.77 -15.93 0.14
C THR A 391 -15.88 -16.98 0.77
N TYR A 392 -15.05 -16.56 1.73
CA TYR A 392 -14.25 -17.44 2.55
C TYR A 392 -14.95 -17.67 3.88
N LYS A 393 -15.08 -18.94 4.28
CA LYS A 393 -15.69 -19.32 5.57
C LYS A 393 -14.61 -19.50 6.61
N ILE A 394 -14.74 -18.75 7.69
CA ILE A 394 -13.85 -18.89 8.84
C ILE A 394 -14.63 -19.39 10.07
N GLU A 395 -13.94 -20.11 10.92
CA GLU A 395 -14.42 -20.45 12.24
C GLU A 395 -13.94 -19.41 13.26
N ILE A 396 -14.90 -18.81 13.96
CA ILE A 396 -14.68 -17.74 14.93
C ILE A 396 -14.96 -18.32 16.31
N PRO A 397 -13.94 -18.57 17.15
CA PRO A 397 -14.19 -18.94 18.55
C PRO A 397 -14.69 -17.74 19.34
N ASP A 398 -15.73 -17.94 20.14
CA ASP A 398 -16.18 -16.93 21.09
C ASP A 398 -15.45 -17.10 22.46
N PRO A 399 -15.49 -16.07 23.32
CA PRO A 399 -14.90 -16.14 24.66
C PRO A 399 -15.55 -17.20 25.58
N ALA A 400 -16.71 -17.72 25.23
CA ALA A 400 -17.41 -18.79 25.98
C ALA A 400 -17.04 -20.20 25.45
N GLY A 401 -16.18 -20.28 24.43
CA GLY A 401 -15.71 -21.55 23.85
C GLY A 401 -16.62 -22.12 22.77
N ASN A 402 -17.59 -21.34 22.26
CA ASN A 402 -18.36 -21.75 21.09
C ASN A 402 -17.65 -21.34 19.83
N THR A 403 -17.91 -22.02 18.73
CA THR A 403 -17.39 -21.68 17.41
C THR A 403 -18.53 -21.23 16.51
N TYR A 404 -18.40 -20.06 15.92
CA TYR A 404 -19.30 -19.52 14.91
C TYR A 404 -18.63 -19.57 13.55
N THR A 405 -19.36 -19.96 12.53
CA THR A 405 -18.89 -19.81 11.15
C THR A 405 -19.24 -18.42 10.65
N GLY A 406 -18.25 -17.67 10.24
CA GLY A 406 -18.40 -16.35 9.60
C GLY A 406 -18.06 -16.41 8.12
N ASP A 407 -18.76 -15.63 7.33
CA ASP A 407 -18.49 -15.45 5.91
C ASP A 407 -17.69 -14.15 5.69
N ILE A 408 -16.48 -14.25 5.15
CA ILE A 408 -15.64 -13.09 4.81
C ILE A 408 -15.62 -12.94 3.29
N PRO A 409 -16.04 -11.78 2.75
CA PRO A 409 -15.87 -11.51 1.33
C PRO A 409 -14.39 -11.28 1.01
N MET A 410 -13.88 -12.07 0.07
CA MET A 410 -12.49 -12.01 -0.39
C MET A 410 -12.44 -11.59 -1.86
N MET A 411 -11.30 -11.04 -2.28
CA MET A 411 -11.07 -10.64 -3.67
C MET A 411 -10.50 -11.84 -4.45
N LYS A 412 -11.07 -12.13 -5.62
CA LYS A 412 -10.44 -13.01 -6.60
C LYS A 412 -9.44 -12.18 -7.38
N MET A 413 -8.19 -12.61 -7.38
CA MET A 413 -7.09 -11.89 -8.02
C MET A 413 -6.59 -12.67 -9.24
N SER A 414 -6.05 -11.94 -10.21
CA SER A 414 -5.42 -12.49 -11.41
C SER A 414 -4.21 -11.65 -11.80
N LEU A 415 -3.34 -12.21 -12.63
CA LEU A 415 -2.31 -11.45 -13.33
C LEU A 415 -2.83 -11.03 -14.71
N ILE A 416 -2.38 -9.90 -15.19
CA ILE A 416 -2.56 -9.45 -16.57
C ILE A 416 -1.29 -8.77 -17.05
N LYS A 417 -0.90 -9.01 -18.31
CA LYS A 417 0.22 -8.26 -18.88
C LYS A 417 -0.09 -6.78 -18.93
N LYS A 418 0.89 -5.93 -18.61
CA LYS A 418 0.73 -4.48 -18.62
C LYS A 418 0.20 -3.98 -19.97
N ALA A 419 0.77 -4.46 -21.08
CA ALA A 419 0.30 -4.11 -22.42
C ALA A 419 -1.17 -4.50 -22.68
N ASP A 420 -1.62 -5.66 -22.21
CA ASP A 420 -3.01 -6.09 -22.37
C ASP A 420 -3.95 -5.22 -21.54
N TYR A 421 -3.54 -4.86 -20.31
CA TYR A 421 -4.32 -4.01 -19.43
C TYR A 421 -4.55 -2.61 -20.04
N TRP A 422 -3.49 -1.95 -20.51
CA TRP A 422 -3.61 -0.63 -21.12
C TRP A 422 -4.38 -0.62 -22.45
N ASN A 423 -4.41 -1.75 -23.15
CA ASN A 423 -5.17 -1.91 -24.39
C ASN A 423 -6.58 -2.50 -24.17
N ASN A 424 -7.06 -2.61 -22.93
CA ASN A 424 -8.38 -3.19 -22.60
C ASN A 424 -8.58 -4.63 -23.12
N ILE A 425 -7.51 -5.43 -23.18
CA ILE A 425 -7.55 -6.83 -23.61
C ILE A 425 -7.65 -7.72 -22.37
N PRO A 426 -8.77 -8.43 -22.13
CA PRO A 426 -9.01 -9.18 -20.89
C PRO A 426 -8.30 -10.54 -20.85
N ASN A 427 -7.01 -10.56 -21.13
CA ASN A 427 -6.16 -11.75 -21.07
C ASN A 427 -5.71 -12.06 -19.63
N PHE A 428 -6.69 -12.28 -18.74
CA PHE A 428 -6.40 -12.58 -17.34
C PHE A 428 -5.77 -13.96 -17.19
N ILE A 429 -4.72 -14.02 -16.39
CA ILE A 429 -4.02 -15.24 -16.00
C ILE A 429 -4.50 -15.61 -14.60
N GLU A 430 -5.20 -16.71 -14.49
CA GLU A 430 -5.76 -17.18 -13.23
C GLU A 430 -4.66 -17.58 -12.25
N ILE A 431 -4.92 -17.30 -10.97
CA ILE A 431 -4.10 -17.72 -9.84
C ILE A 431 -4.84 -18.83 -9.11
N THR A 432 -4.15 -19.96 -8.92
CA THR A 432 -4.69 -21.06 -8.11
C THR A 432 -4.55 -20.71 -6.64
N ASP A 433 -5.66 -20.60 -5.95
CA ASP A 433 -5.71 -20.20 -4.55
C ASP A 433 -5.74 -21.40 -3.63
N TYR A 434 -4.58 -21.78 -3.06
CA TYR A 434 -4.47 -22.86 -2.08
C TYR A 434 -4.62 -22.36 -0.64
N ALA A 435 -4.50 -21.05 -0.40
CA ALA A 435 -4.59 -20.49 0.94
C ALA A 435 -6.03 -20.50 1.46
N TYR A 436 -6.98 -20.24 0.55
CA TYR A 436 -8.41 -20.19 0.91
C TYR A 436 -9.19 -21.43 0.47
N GLY A 437 -8.53 -22.43 -0.14
CA GLY A 437 -9.15 -23.71 -0.50
C GLY A 437 -10.18 -23.62 -1.63
N SER A 438 -10.01 -22.67 -2.54
CA SER A 438 -10.91 -22.47 -3.70
C SER A 438 -10.40 -23.13 -4.98
#